data_4d4d00d7106c0da9da798ffb57658bb4
#
_entry.id   4d4d00d7106c0da9da798ffb57658bb4
#
_cell.length_a   1.000
_cell.length_b   1.000
_cell.length_c   1.000
_cell.angle_alpha   90.00
_cell.angle_beta   90.00
_cell.angle_gamma   90.00
#
_symmetry.space_group_name_H-M   'P 1'
#
loop_
_entity.id
_entity.type
_entity.pdbx_description
1 polymer ?
#
loop_
_entity_poly.entity_id
_entity_poly.type
_entity_poly.pdbx_seq_one_letter_code
_entity_poly.pdbx_strand_id
1 'polypeptide(L)'
;TVNLLECVRNTPGVQSVLNVTTDKVYENKEWEWGYRENDPLDGFDPYSNSKSCSELVTHSYRKSFLDEKGIAVSTARAGNVIGGGDFSRDRIIPDCVRSALQGEEIIIRNPYSIRPFQHVLEPLAAYMQIAAAQAMEHEKAGYYNVGPEESDCVTVGTLASLFCKAWGDGLKWKNVCEDGPHEAKFLKLDCSHIKYALGWKPCWDIRTAIEKTVEWTRVYAAHGDIRACMETQINEFLEMTSEKGQK
;
A
#
# COMPACT_ATOMS: atom_id res chain seq x y z
N THR A 1 -4.26 11.54 -14.71
CA THR A 1 -3.05 12.28 -14.26
C THR A 1 -2.92 13.61 -14.98
N VAL A 2 -2.83 13.66 -16.32
CA VAL A 2 -2.66 14.91 -17.09
C VAL A 2 -3.70 15.96 -16.70
N ASN A 3 -4.98 15.65 -16.75
CA ASN A 3 -6.06 16.60 -16.43
C ASN A 3 -5.91 17.19 -15.02
N LEU A 4 -5.55 16.37 -14.04
CA LEU A 4 -5.31 16.85 -12.68
C LEU A 4 -4.10 17.78 -12.62
N LEU A 5 -2.98 17.42 -13.25
CA LEU A 5 -1.78 18.25 -13.26
C LEU A 5 -1.97 19.58 -14.01
N GLU A 6 -2.80 19.59 -15.07
CA GLU A 6 -3.23 20.85 -15.71
C GLU A 6 -4.11 21.71 -14.78
N CYS A 7 -5.00 21.10 -14.01
CA CYS A 7 -5.75 21.84 -12.98
C CYS A 7 -4.81 22.42 -11.93
N VAL A 8 -3.85 21.64 -11.43
CA VAL A 8 -2.84 22.11 -10.47
C VAL A 8 -2.05 23.28 -11.04
N ARG A 9 -1.57 23.15 -12.28
CA ARG A 9 -0.79 24.19 -12.97
C ARG A 9 -1.53 25.53 -13.07
N ASN A 10 -2.87 25.47 -13.22
CA ASN A 10 -3.71 26.64 -13.45
C ASN A 10 -4.49 27.11 -12.21
N THR A 11 -4.32 26.44 -11.06
CA THR A 11 -5.00 26.81 -9.81
C THR A 11 -4.05 27.55 -8.87
N PRO A 12 -4.33 28.81 -8.53
CA PRO A 12 -3.53 29.54 -7.54
C PRO A 12 -3.63 28.90 -6.14
N GLY A 13 -2.54 29.00 -5.37
CA GLY A 13 -2.51 28.60 -3.96
C GLY A 13 -2.23 27.10 -3.72
N VAL A 14 -2.11 26.27 -4.76
CA VAL A 14 -1.63 24.89 -4.60
C VAL A 14 -0.14 24.91 -4.23
N GLN A 15 0.21 24.29 -3.12
CA GLN A 15 1.59 24.24 -2.60
C GLN A 15 2.20 22.84 -2.71
N SER A 16 1.38 21.80 -2.56
CA SER A 16 1.82 20.42 -2.46
C SER A 16 0.90 19.48 -3.21
N VAL A 17 1.46 18.57 -4.00
CA VAL A 17 0.74 17.54 -4.75
C VAL A 17 1.42 16.20 -4.56
N LEU A 18 0.66 15.19 -4.20
CA LEU A 18 1.12 13.81 -4.13
C LEU A 18 0.34 12.95 -5.11
N ASN A 19 1.04 12.35 -6.07
CA ASN A 19 0.48 11.35 -6.99
C ASN A 19 0.71 9.95 -6.42
N VAL A 20 -0.37 9.27 -6.03
CA VAL A 20 -0.31 7.90 -5.52
C VAL A 20 -0.33 6.92 -6.68
N THR A 21 0.74 6.12 -6.79
CA THR A 21 0.89 5.11 -7.82
C THR A 21 0.93 3.70 -7.21
N THR A 22 1.84 2.82 -7.60
CA THR A 22 1.90 1.43 -7.15
C THR A 22 3.33 0.91 -7.20
N ASP A 23 3.64 -0.12 -6.44
CA ASP A 23 4.87 -0.90 -6.52
C ASP A 23 5.05 -1.61 -7.88
N LYS A 24 3.98 -1.81 -8.64
CA LYS A 24 3.98 -2.47 -9.96
C LYS A 24 4.46 -1.57 -11.10
N VAL A 25 4.92 -0.35 -10.83
CA VAL A 25 5.45 0.57 -11.85
C VAL A 25 6.82 0.14 -12.38
N TYR A 26 7.55 -0.67 -11.63
CA TYR A 26 8.91 -1.08 -11.98
C TYR A 26 8.96 -2.16 -13.06
N GLU A 27 10.03 -2.17 -13.86
CA GLU A 27 10.42 -3.33 -14.65
C GLU A 27 10.74 -4.49 -13.69
N ASN A 28 9.82 -5.46 -13.58
CA ASN A 28 9.97 -6.54 -12.61
C ASN A 28 10.97 -7.60 -13.12
N LYS A 29 12.12 -7.69 -12.47
CA LYS A 29 13.22 -8.65 -12.75
C LYS A 29 13.12 -9.93 -11.92
N GLU A 30 12.11 -10.04 -11.08
CA GLU A 30 11.89 -11.19 -10.17
C GLU A 30 13.12 -11.56 -9.32
N TRP A 31 13.89 -10.56 -8.90
CA TRP A 31 15.06 -10.72 -8.05
C TRP A 31 14.74 -10.57 -6.56
N GLU A 32 15.69 -10.94 -5.70
CA GLU A 32 15.54 -10.95 -4.24
C GLU A 32 15.58 -9.55 -3.61
N TRP A 33 16.10 -8.54 -4.29
CA TRP A 33 16.23 -7.17 -3.77
C TRP A 33 14.95 -6.36 -3.92
N GLY A 34 14.74 -5.43 -2.98
CA GLY A 34 13.69 -4.42 -3.12
C GLY A 34 14.00 -3.41 -4.22
N TYR A 35 12.97 -3.01 -4.99
CA TYR A 35 13.09 -1.94 -5.98
C TYR A 35 13.27 -0.60 -5.30
N ARG A 36 14.17 0.21 -5.86
CA ARG A 36 14.45 1.58 -5.41
C ARG A 36 13.77 2.59 -6.33
N GLU A 37 13.60 3.81 -5.84
CA GLU A 37 12.88 4.85 -6.57
C GLU A 37 13.51 5.24 -7.91
N ASN A 38 14.80 4.97 -8.11
CA ASN A 38 15.55 5.20 -9.35
C ASN A 38 15.66 3.98 -10.29
N ASP A 39 15.03 2.85 -9.91
CA ASP A 39 14.98 1.69 -10.80
C ASP A 39 14.07 1.93 -12.00
N PRO A 40 14.30 1.25 -13.14
CA PRO A 40 13.53 1.44 -14.38
C PRO A 40 12.04 1.20 -14.19
N LEU A 41 11.24 2.07 -14.80
CA LEU A 41 9.80 2.00 -14.83
C LEU A 41 9.32 1.35 -16.13
N ASP A 42 8.78 0.15 -16.05
CA ASP A 42 8.14 -0.56 -17.17
C ASP A 42 7.19 -1.64 -16.61
N GLY A 43 6.03 -1.22 -16.14
CA GLY A 43 5.02 -2.14 -15.63
C GLY A 43 4.56 -3.13 -16.70
N PHE A 44 4.50 -4.40 -16.37
CA PHE A 44 4.29 -5.49 -17.34
C PHE A 44 2.89 -5.52 -17.95
N ASP A 45 1.86 -5.33 -17.16
CA ASP A 45 0.46 -5.37 -17.61
C ASP A 45 -0.12 -3.95 -17.87
N PRO A 46 -1.28 -3.82 -18.55
CA PRO A 46 -1.87 -2.51 -18.87
C PRO A 46 -2.12 -1.62 -17.64
N TYR A 47 -2.50 -2.20 -16.50
CA TYR A 47 -2.67 -1.44 -15.25
C TYR A 47 -1.31 -0.93 -14.76
N SER A 48 -0.35 -1.82 -14.61
CA SER A 48 1.00 -1.52 -14.13
C SER A 48 1.68 -0.47 -15.00
N ASN A 49 1.62 -0.64 -16.33
CA ASN A 49 2.21 0.30 -17.28
C ASN A 49 1.48 1.64 -17.29
N SER A 50 0.15 1.68 -17.13
CA SER A 50 -0.59 2.94 -17.00
C SER A 50 -0.13 3.76 -15.78
N LYS A 51 0.28 3.08 -14.70
CA LYS A 51 0.85 3.72 -13.51
C LYS A 51 2.31 4.16 -13.74
N SER A 52 3.11 3.39 -14.50
CA SER A 52 4.43 3.84 -14.96
C SER A 52 4.33 5.12 -15.82
N CYS A 53 3.37 5.16 -16.74
CA CYS A 53 3.07 6.38 -17.52
C CYS A 53 2.66 7.56 -16.63
N SER A 54 1.88 7.30 -15.56
CA SER A 54 1.49 8.34 -14.59
C SER A 54 2.71 8.93 -13.86
N GLU A 55 3.69 8.10 -13.51
CA GLU A 55 4.98 8.54 -12.94
C GLU A 55 5.75 9.45 -13.92
N LEU A 56 5.90 9.00 -15.17
CA LEU A 56 6.63 9.75 -16.21
C LEU A 56 5.95 11.08 -16.53
N VAL A 57 4.63 11.11 -16.61
CA VAL A 57 3.86 12.35 -16.81
C VAL A 57 4.05 13.29 -15.62
N THR A 58 3.97 12.79 -14.39
CA THR A 58 4.17 13.60 -13.18
C THR A 58 5.58 14.19 -13.14
N HIS A 59 6.62 13.40 -13.49
CA HIS A 59 7.98 13.88 -13.61
C HIS A 59 8.09 15.02 -14.63
N SER A 60 7.51 14.84 -15.82
CA SER A 60 7.55 15.83 -16.90
C SER A 60 6.87 17.14 -16.49
N TYR A 61 5.67 17.07 -15.90
CA TYR A 61 4.94 18.25 -15.42
C TYR A 61 5.69 18.97 -14.31
N ARG A 62 6.25 18.23 -13.37
CA ARG A 62 7.08 18.78 -12.29
C ARG A 62 8.21 19.62 -12.88
N LYS A 63 9.03 19.00 -13.74
CA LYS A 63 10.22 19.64 -14.32
C LYS A 63 9.92 20.80 -15.28
N SER A 64 8.84 20.69 -16.05
CA SER A 64 8.53 21.69 -17.08
C SER A 64 7.73 22.87 -16.58
N PHE A 65 6.96 22.71 -15.49
CA PHE A 65 5.96 23.72 -15.11
C PHE A 65 5.85 23.98 -13.61
N LEU A 66 5.96 22.94 -12.76
CA LEU A 66 5.51 23.07 -11.37
C LEU A 66 6.67 23.49 -10.44
N ASP A 67 7.89 23.02 -10.68
CA ASP A 67 9.08 23.44 -9.92
C ASP A 67 9.29 24.97 -10.02
N GLU A 68 9.14 25.58 -11.21
CA GLU A 68 9.25 27.04 -11.40
C GLU A 68 8.18 27.83 -10.66
N LYS A 69 7.02 27.22 -10.41
CA LYS A 69 5.90 27.82 -9.65
C LYS A 69 6.02 27.60 -8.14
N GLY A 70 7.06 26.92 -7.67
CA GLY A 70 7.22 26.57 -6.26
C GLY A 70 6.22 25.52 -5.77
N ILE A 71 5.60 24.75 -6.67
CA ILE A 71 4.65 23.70 -6.31
C ILE A 71 5.43 22.40 -6.09
N ALA A 72 5.45 21.91 -4.86
CA ALA A 72 6.11 20.67 -4.51
C ALA A 72 5.30 19.46 -5.00
N VAL A 73 5.92 18.59 -5.80
CA VAL A 73 5.25 17.43 -6.38
C VAL A 73 6.03 16.16 -6.10
N SER A 74 5.37 15.18 -5.49
CA SER A 74 5.92 13.85 -5.26
C SER A 74 5.05 12.75 -5.86
N THR A 75 5.65 11.57 -6.03
CA THR A 75 4.90 10.32 -6.22
C THR A 75 5.16 9.38 -5.05
N ALA A 76 4.16 8.57 -4.72
CA ALA A 76 4.29 7.53 -3.71
C ALA A 76 3.85 6.18 -4.28
N ARG A 77 4.76 5.21 -4.20
CA ARG A 77 4.62 3.85 -4.73
C ARG A 77 4.40 2.91 -3.55
N ALA A 78 3.16 2.49 -3.36
CA ALA A 78 2.81 1.56 -2.29
C ALA A 78 2.55 0.16 -2.83
N GLY A 79 2.87 -0.83 -2.00
CA GLY A 79 2.58 -2.24 -2.25
C GLY A 79 1.14 -2.62 -1.95
N ASN A 80 0.91 -3.89 -1.66
CA ASN A 80 -0.42 -4.44 -1.39
C ASN A 80 -1.00 -3.87 -0.09
N VAL A 81 -2.05 -3.09 -0.22
CA VAL A 81 -2.76 -2.47 0.91
C VAL A 81 -3.95 -3.33 1.29
N ILE A 82 -4.09 -3.61 2.59
CA ILE A 82 -5.20 -4.37 3.17
C ILE A 82 -5.90 -3.55 4.26
N GLY A 83 -7.15 -3.89 4.54
CA GLY A 83 -7.95 -3.23 5.57
C GLY A 83 -9.42 -3.61 5.44
N GLY A 84 -10.26 -3.09 6.33
CA GLY A 84 -11.69 -3.27 6.25
C GLY A 84 -12.32 -2.54 5.05
N GLY A 85 -13.45 -3.04 4.57
CA GLY A 85 -14.24 -2.38 3.51
C GLY A 85 -13.81 -2.66 2.07
N ASP A 86 -12.78 -3.46 1.83
CA ASP A 86 -12.47 -3.95 0.49
C ASP A 86 -13.24 -5.25 0.19
N PHE A 87 -14.13 -5.19 -0.79
CA PHE A 87 -14.93 -6.32 -1.28
C PHE A 87 -14.61 -6.69 -2.73
N SER A 88 -13.47 -6.23 -3.26
CA SER A 88 -13.04 -6.51 -4.63
C SER A 88 -12.87 -8.01 -4.85
N ARG A 89 -13.20 -8.49 -6.06
CA ARG A 89 -12.97 -9.88 -6.45
C ARG A 89 -11.51 -10.11 -6.83
N ASP A 90 -11.07 -11.35 -6.75
CA ASP A 90 -9.73 -11.81 -7.14
C ASP A 90 -8.61 -11.11 -6.36
N ARG A 91 -8.87 -10.75 -5.10
CA ARG A 91 -7.89 -10.26 -4.14
C ARG A 91 -7.90 -11.13 -2.90
N ILE A 92 -6.72 -11.48 -2.42
CA ILE A 92 -6.55 -12.49 -1.36
C ILE A 92 -7.34 -12.16 -0.08
N ILE A 93 -7.26 -10.97 0.47
CA ILE A 93 -7.96 -10.64 1.72
C ILE A 93 -9.47 -10.54 1.53
N PRO A 94 -10.02 -9.84 0.51
CA PRO A 94 -11.43 -9.90 0.18
C PRO A 94 -11.96 -11.32 -0.06
N ASP A 95 -11.18 -12.20 -0.70
CA ASP A 95 -11.57 -13.60 -0.92
C ASP A 95 -11.58 -14.38 0.41
N CYS A 96 -10.58 -14.19 1.28
CA CYS A 96 -10.59 -14.73 2.64
C CYS A 96 -11.82 -14.29 3.44
N VAL A 97 -12.16 -12.99 3.38
CA VAL A 97 -13.33 -12.43 4.05
C VAL A 97 -14.62 -13.08 3.54
N ARG A 98 -14.80 -13.23 2.22
CA ARG A 98 -15.99 -13.87 1.66
C ARG A 98 -16.15 -15.31 2.12
N SER A 99 -15.08 -16.12 2.02
CA SER A 99 -15.10 -17.51 2.47
C SER A 99 -15.41 -17.61 3.97
N ALA A 100 -14.78 -16.77 4.78
CA ALA A 100 -15.00 -16.75 6.21
C ALA A 100 -16.43 -16.38 6.60
N LEU A 101 -17.04 -15.40 5.94
CA LEU A 101 -18.45 -15.02 6.17
C LEU A 101 -19.44 -16.11 5.73
N GLN A 102 -19.08 -16.95 4.76
CA GLN A 102 -19.89 -18.07 4.28
C GLN A 102 -19.64 -19.36 5.08
N GLY A 103 -18.63 -19.37 5.96
CA GLY A 103 -18.22 -20.58 6.68
C GLY A 103 -17.54 -21.61 5.77
N GLU A 104 -16.94 -21.14 4.65
CA GLU A 104 -16.31 -21.98 3.65
C GLU A 104 -14.78 -21.96 3.78
N GLU A 105 -14.13 -22.99 3.25
CA GLU A 105 -12.68 -23.07 3.20
C GLU A 105 -12.11 -22.06 2.18
N ILE A 106 -11.04 -21.34 2.55
CA ILE A 106 -10.39 -20.37 1.66
C ILE A 106 -9.62 -21.12 0.57
N ILE A 107 -9.83 -20.76 -0.69
CA ILE A 107 -9.15 -21.35 -1.84
C ILE A 107 -8.02 -20.44 -2.30
N ILE A 108 -6.79 -20.98 -2.33
CA ILE A 108 -5.60 -20.22 -2.76
C ILE A 108 -4.97 -20.92 -3.96
N ARG A 109 -4.77 -20.16 -5.05
CA ARG A 109 -4.19 -20.69 -6.31
C ARG A 109 -2.66 -20.61 -6.30
N ASN A 110 -2.07 -19.56 -5.72
CA ASN A 110 -0.61 -19.37 -5.65
C ASN A 110 -0.18 -18.97 -4.23
N PRO A 111 0.03 -19.95 -3.32
CA PRO A 111 0.39 -19.66 -1.94
C PRO A 111 1.85 -19.24 -1.75
N TYR A 112 2.71 -19.37 -2.75
CA TYR A 112 4.16 -19.19 -2.64
C TYR A 112 4.63 -17.78 -3.04
N SER A 113 3.80 -16.98 -3.71
CA SER A 113 4.17 -15.63 -4.08
C SER A 113 4.34 -14.74 -2.85
N ILE A 114 5.41 -13.94 -2.82
CA ILE A 114 5.73 -13.01 -1.75
C ILE A 114 5.26 -11.61 -2.15
N ARG A 115 4.58 -10.93 -1.23
CA ARG A 115 4.06 -9.57 -1.45
C ARG A 115 4.26 -8.69 -0.22
N PRO A 116 4.46 -7.38 -0.42
CA PRO A 116 4.61 -6.40 0.65
C PRO A 116 3.22 -5.93 1.14
N PHE A 117 2.53 -6.76 1.92
CA PHE A 117 1.24 -6.41 2.49
C PHE A 117 1.38 -5.43 3.66
N GLN A 118 0.54 -4.41 3.69
CA GLN A 118 0.50 -3.42 4.78
C GLN A 118 -0.93 -2.96 5.05
N HIS A 119 -1.22 -2.54 6.29
CA HIS A 119 -2.52 -1.96 6.61
C HIS A 119 -2.71 -0.60 5.93
N VAL A 120 -3.95 -0.26 5.56
CA VAL A 120 -4.27 0.99 4.84
C VAL A 120 -3.82 2.26 5.58
N LEU A 121 -3.77 2.24 6.90
CA LEU A 121 -3.32 3.39 7.70
C LEU A 121 -1.82 3.68 7.51
N GLU A 122 -1.00 2.67 7.18
CA GLU A 122 0.42 2.86 6.91
C GLU A 122 0.70 3.79 5.73
N PRO A 123 0.22 3.46 4.50
CA PRO A 123 0.45 4.34 3.38
C PRO A 123 -0.30 5.67 3.52
N LEU A 124 -1.48 5.72 4.13
CA LEU A 124 -2.19 6.97 4.35
C LEU A 124 -1.40 7.94 5.24
N ALA A 125 -0.80 7.44 6.34
CA ALA A 125 0.06 8.24 7.20
C ALA A 125 1.31 8.75 6.45
N ALA A 126 1.96 7.85 5.67
CA ALA A 126 3.09 8.22 4.82
C ALA A 126 2.71 9.31 3.80
N TYR A 127 1.56 9.18 3.14
CA TYR A 127 1.09 10.16 2.15
C TYR A 127 0.86 11.53 2.77
N MET A 128 0.21 11.59 3.92
CA MET A 128 0.02 12.84 4.64
C MET A 128 1.34 13.46 5.09
N GLN A 129 2.28 12.63 5.57
CA GLN A 129 3.60 13.11 5.99
C GLN A 129 4.41 13.64 4.79
N ILE A 130 4.42 12.96 3.65
CA ILE A 130 5.08 13.43 2.41
C ILE A 130 4.47 14.78 2.00
N ALA A 131 3.13 14.85 1.92
CA ALA A 131 2.44 16.05 1.47
C ALA A 131 2.68 17.26 2.40
N ALA A 132 2.73 17.05 3.71
CA ALA A 132 3.02 18.08 4.69
C ALA A 132 4.49 18.51 4.64
N ALA A 133 5.42 17.55 4.63
CA ALA A 133 6.85 17.84 4.62
C ALA A 133 7.27 18.62 3.38
N GLN A 134 6.83 18.23 2.19
CA GLN A 134 7.18 18.93 0.95
C GLN A 134 6.50 20.30 0.81
N ALA A 135 5.37 20.53 1.47
CA ALA A 135 4.74 21.86 1.53
C ALA A 135 5.57 22.86 2.36
N MET A 136 6.28 22.36 3.37
CA MET A 136 7.15 23.17 4.24
C MET A 136 8.57 23.30 3.67
N GLU A 137 9.10 22.22 3.11
CA GLU A 137 10.47 22.11 2.60
C GLU A 137 10.40 21.53 1.17
N HIS A 138 10.49 22.39 0.15
CA HIS A 138 10.34 21.98 -1.26
C HIS A 138 11.34 20.87 -1.66
N GLU A 139 12.50 20.80 -1.03
CA GLU A 139 13.54 19.79 -1.24
C GLU A 139 13.10 18.37 -0.85
N LYS A 140 12.06 18.25 -0.02
CA LYS A 140 11.44 16.97 0.32
C LYS A 140 10.55 16.42 -0.82
N ALA A 141 10.30 17.19 -1.88
CA ALA A 141 9.56 16.70 -3.04
C ALA A 141 10.40 15.68 -3.83
N GLY A 142 9.81 14.52 -4.12
CA GLY A 142 10.53 13.42 -4.79
C GLY A 142 9.68 12.20 -5.06
N TYR A 143 10.37 11.08 -5.15
CA TYR A 143 9.77 9.77 -5.38
C TYR A 143 9.94 8.95 -4.09
N TYR A 144 8.89 8.28 -3.66
CA TYR A 144 8.89 7.55 -2.40
C TYR A 144 8.30 6.16 -2.56
N ASN A 145 9.05 5.15 -2.17
CA ASN A 145 8.51 3.84 -1.92
C ASN A 145 7.91 3.79 -0.50
N VAL A 146 6.73 3.23 -0.39
CA VAL A 146 5.98 3.07 0.87
C VAL A 146 5.58 1.63 1.05
N GLY A 147 6.20 0.93 1.97
CA GLY A 147 5.98 -0.50 2.18
C GLY A 147 6.33 -0.95 3.59
N PRO A 148 5.97 -2.19 3.94
CA PRO A 148 6.28 -2.77 5.24
C PRO A 148 7.78 -3.00 5.41
N GLU A 149 8.20 -3.40 6.61
CA GLU A 149 9.55 -3.95 6.82
C GLU A 149 9.73 -5.26 6.04
N GLU A 150 10.96 -5.60 5.73
CA GLU A 150 11.26 -6.81 4.96
C GLU A 150 10.74 -8.09 5.63
N SER A 151 10.78 -8.14 6.97
CA SER A 151 10.24 -9.23 7.79
C SER A 151 8.74 -9.47 7.59
N ASP A 152 8.00 -8.45 7.14
CA ASP A 152 6.56 -8.48 6.91
C ASP A 152 6.19 -8.77 5.44
N CYS A 153 7.19 -8.92 4.56
CA CYS A 153 7.00 -9.42 3.21
C CYS A 153 6.80 -10.94 3.26
N VAL A 154 5.56 -11.37 3.40
CA VAL A 154 5.21 -12.78 3.60
C VAL A 154 4.63 -13.43 2.35
N THR A 155 4.62 -14.75 2.32
CA THR A 155 3.92 -15.50 1.27
C THR A 155 2.41 -15.37 1.43
N VAL A 156 1.68 -15.52 0.31
CA VAL A 156 0.20 -15.54 0.33
C VAL A 156 -0.33 -16.65 1.24
N GLY A 157 0.32 -17.82 1.29
CA GLY A 157 -0.03 -18.91 2.20
C GLY A 157 0.16 -18.56 3.67
N THR A 158 1.24 -17.84 4.01
CA THR A 158 1.46 -17.34 5.37
C THR A 158 0.39 -16.30 5.74
N LEU A 159 0.08 -15.39 4.83
CA LEU A 159 -0.98 -14.38 5.02
C LEU A 159 -2.33 -15.04 5.31
N ALA A 160 -2.73 -16.05 4.52
CA ALA A 160 -3.97 -16.79 4.73
C ALA A 160 -3.98 -17.56 6.06
N SER A 161 -2.84 -18.11 6.47
CA SER A 161 -2.71 -18.77 7.77
C SER A 161 -2.88 -17.79 8.93
N LEU A 162 -2.32 -16.57 8.81
CA LEU A 162 -2.53 -15.50 9.78
C LEU A 162 -4.00 -15.07 9.83
N PHE A 163 -4.65 -14.95 8.67
CA PHE A 163 -6.07 -14.62 8.58
C PHE A 163 -6.95 -15.70 9.24
N CYS A 164 -6.73 -16.97 8.92
CA CYS A 164 -7.45 -18.09 9.54
C CYS A 164 -7.28 -18.10 11.07
N LYS A 165 -6.06 -17.84 11.54
CA LYS A 165 -5.78 -17.76 12.98
C LYS A 165 -6.52 -16.59 13.66
N ALA A 166 -6.51 -15.41 13.06
CA ALA A 166 -7.19 -14.23 13.57
C ALA A 166 -8.71 -14.37 13.51
N TRP A 167 -9.22 -14.99 12.46
CA TRP A 167 -10.65 -15.28 12.32
C TRP A 167 -11.13 -16.29 13.36
N GLY A 168 -10.37 -17.36 13.60
CA GLY A 168 -10.78 -18.45 14.51
C GLY A 168 -11.84 -19.36 13.88
N ASP A 169 -12.74 -19.90 14.70
CA ASP A 169 -13.90 -20.72 14.32
C ASP A 169 -13.55 -21.95 13.44
N GLY A 170 -12.30 -22.42 13.51
CA GLY A 170 -11.83 -23.56 12.73
C GLY A 170 -11.65 -23.28 11.24
N LEU A 171 -11.66 -22.01 10.80
CA LEU A 171 -11.42 -21.62 9.42
C LEU A 171 -10.10 -22.15 8.90
N LYS A 172 -10.13 -22.70 7.70
CA LYS A 172 -8.95 -23.29 7.04
C LYS A 172 -8.81 -22.75 5.61
N TRP A 173 -7.63 -22.94 5.06
CA TRP A 173 -7.39 -22.70 3.64
C TRP A 173 -6.77 -23.94 2.99
N LYS A 174 -6.95 -24.06 1.67
CA LYS A 174 -6.31 -25.11 0.86
C LYS A 174 -5.70 -24.52 -0.39
N ASN A 175 -4.61 -25.17 -0.81
CA ASN A 175 -3.98 -24.91 -2.10
C ASN A 175 -4.73 -25.67 -3.20
N VAL A 176 -5.15 -24.94 -4.22
CA VAL A 176 -5.65 -25.50 -5.47
C VAL A 176 -4.68 -25.02 -6.54
N CYS A 177 -3.68 -25.85 -6.82
CA CYS A 177 -2.70 -25.56 -7.87
C CYS A 177 -3.42 -25.69 -9.22
N GLU A 178 -3.86 -24.57 -9.78
CA GLU A 178 -4.29 -24.48 -11.18
C GLU A 178 -3.24 -23.69 -11.95
N ASP A 179 -3.01 -24.05 -13.21
CA ASP A 179 -2.20 -23.26 -14.14
C ASP A 179 -2.89 -21.92 -14.41
N GLY A 180 -2.60 -20.96 -13.56
CA GLY A 180 -3.11 -19.58 -13.64
C GLY A 180 -2.18 -18.67 -14.45
N PRO A 181 -2.60 -17.44 -14.77
CA PRO A 181 -1.74 -16.47 -15.42
C PRO A 181 -0.47 -16.22 -14.59
N HIS A 182 0.62 -15.91 -15.29
CA HIS A 182 1.93 -15.65 -14.66
C HIS A 182 1.79 -14.50 -13.65
N GLU A 183 1.92 -14.83 -12.37
CA GLU A 183 2.00 -13.85 -11.29
C GLU A 183 3.45 -13.77 -10.82
N ALA A 184 4.00 -12.57 -10.75
CA ALA A 184 5.37 -12.35 -10.30
C ALA A 184 5.62 -13.05 -8.96
N LYS A 185 6.75 -13.78 -8.84
CA LYS A 185 7.12 -14.51 -7.62
C LYS A 185 7.57 -13.57 -6.52
N PHE A 186 8.32 -12.54 -6.89
CA PHE A 186 8.88 -11.55 -5.98
C PHE A 186 8.49 -10.14 -6.40
N LEU A 187 8.01 -9.37 -5.42
CA LEU A 187 7.87 -7.94 -5.54
C LEU A 187 8.06 -7.33 -4.14
N LYS A 188 9.16 -6.62 -3.97
CA LYS A 188 9.52 -5.92 -2.74
C LYS A 188 9.92 -4.49 -3.05
N LEU A 189 9.78 -3.59 -2.09
CA LEU A 189 10.23 -2.22 -2.17
C LEU A 189 11.38 -1.97 -1.19
N ASP A 190 12.41 -1.25 -1.63
CA ASP A 190 13.37 -0.63 -0.72
C ASP A 190 12.79 0.72 -0.27
N CYS A 191 12.42 0.81 1.00
CA CYS A 191 11.85 2.01 1.61
C CYS A 191 12.89 2.82 2.41
N SER A 192 14.18 2.63 2.15
CA SER A 192 15.25 3.34 2.87
C SER A 192 15.19 4.84 2.65
N HIS A 193 14.75 5.30 1.46
CA HIS A 193 14.67 6.72 1.15
C HIS A 193 13.66 7.46 2.01
N ILE A 194 12.42 6.98 2.14
CA ILE A 194 11.40 7.62 2.98
C ILE A 194 11.79 7.60 4.46
N LYS A 195 12.42 6.51 4.92
CA LYS A 195 12.95 6.39 6.29
C LYS A 195 14.00 7.46 6.59
N TYR A 196 14.93 7.67 5.66
CA TYR A 196 15.98 8.66 5.80
C TYR A 196 15.44 10.10 5.66
N ALA A 197 14.65 10.38 4.62
CA ALA A 197 14.22 11.72 4.29
C ALA A 197 13.17 12.28 5.26
N LEU A 198 12.28 11.43 5.77
CA LEU A 198 11.12 11.83 6.56
C LEU A 198 11.05 11.16 7.94
N GLY A 199 11.96 10.23 8.26
CA GLY A 199 11.90 9.47 9.52
C GLY A 199 10.71 8.50 9.59
N TRP A 200 9.94 8.34 8.49
CA TRP A 200 8.79 7.45 8.48
C TRP A 200 9.21 5.98 8.64
N LYS A 201 8.45 5.24 9.44
CA LYS A 201 8.60 3.79 9.61
C LYS A 201 7.23 3.16 9.74
N PRO A 202 7.04 1.92 9.22
CA PRO A 202 5.81 1.18 9.45
C PRO A 202 5.52 1.03 10.95
N CYS A 203 4.26 1.20 11.32
CA CYS A 203 3.80 1.11 12.69
C CYS A 203 3.29 -0.29 13.03
N TRP A 204 2.43 -0.85 12.19
CA TRP A 204 1.83 -2.15 12.37
C TRP A 204 2.51 -3.21 11.50
N ASP A 205 2.86 -4.33 12.11
CA ASP A 205 3.33 -5.51 11.40
C ASP A 205 2.19 -6.21 10.65
N ILE A 206 2.52 -7.20 9.84
CA ILE A 206 1.52 -7.93 9.04
C ILE A 206 0.49 -8.65 9.91
N ARG A 207 0.85 -9.11 11.11
CA ARG A 207 -0.07 -9.75 12.04
C ARG A 207 -1.13 -8.76 12.52
N THR A 208 -0.69 -7.61 13.01
CA THR A 208 -1.58 -6.52 13.45
C THR A 208 -2.48 -6.06 12.31
N ALA A 209 -1.92 -5.89 11.09
CA ALA A 209 -2.70 -5.53 9.92
C ALA A 209 -3.85 -6.51 9.62
N ILE A 210 -3.60 -7.80 9.74
CA ILE A 210 -4.62 -8.86 9.58
C ILE A 210 -5.64 -8.82 10.73
N GLU A 211 -5.18 -8.72 11.97
CA GLU A 211 -6.06 -8.66 13.15
C GLU A 211 -7.03 -7.47 13.06
N LYS A 212 -6.54 -6.29 12.68
CA LYS A 212 -7.37 -5.09 12.47
C LYS A 212 -8.35 -5.22 11.31
N THR A 213 -7.94 -5.88 10.23
CA THR A 213 -8.84 -6.19 9.09
C THR A 213 -9.95 -7.15 9.51
N VAL A 214 -9.63 -8.19 10.29
CA VAL A 214 -10.61 -9.17 10.81
C VAL A 214 -11.55 -8.51 11.81
N GLU A 215 -11.03 -7.69 12.73
CA GLU A 215 -11.83 -6.92 13.70
C GLU A 215 -12.90 -6.09 12.99
N TRP A 216 -12.48 -5.27 12.01
CA TRP A 216 -13.40 -4.48 11.20
C TRP A 216 -14.46 -5.35 10.52
N THR A 217 -14.04 -6.46 9.92
CA THR A 217 -14.93 -7.38 9.20
C THR A 217 -15.98 -7.99 10.10
N ARG A 218 -15.60 -8.38 11.32
CA ARG A 218 -16.54 -8.94 12.32
C ARG A 218 -17.57 -7.91 12.78
N VAL A 219 -17.15 -6.65 13.01
CA VAL A 219 -18.07 -5.55 13.33
C VAL A 219 -19.06 -5.32 12.19
N TYR A 220 -18.57 -5.32 10.95
CA TYR A 220 -19.40 -5.19 9.75
C TYR A 220 -20.42 -6.34 9.63
N ALA A 221 -19.97 -7.58 9.78
CA ALA A 221 -20.83 -8.77 9.69
C ALA A 221 -21.92 -8.80 10.79
N ALA A 222 -21.60 -8.27 11.97
CA ALA A 222 -22.54 -8.13 13.07
C ALA A 222 -23.47 -6.91 12.96
N HIS A 223 -23.42 -6.14 11.87
CA HIS A 223 -24.11 -4.85 11.70
C HIS A 223 -23.84 -3.85 12.84
N GLY A 224 -22.61 -3.90 13.38
CA GLY A 224 -22.16 -3.02 14.47
C GLY A 224 -21.75 -1.62 13.98
N ASP A 225 -21.26 -0.81 14.90
CA ASP A 225 -20.83 0.56 14.62
C ASP A 225 -19.43 0.56 13.97
N ILE A 226 -19.42 0.55 12.64
CA ILE A 226 -18.20 0.59 11.81
C ILE A 226 -17.41 1.89 12.04
N ARG A 227 -18.10 3.00 12.25
CA ARG A 227 -17.46 4.28 12.48
C ARG A 227 -16.65 4.27 13.78
N ALA A 228 -17.27 3.80 14.86
CA ALA A 228 -16.58 3.67 16.14
C ALA A 228 -15.37 2.72 16.05
N CYS A 229 -15.52 1.59 15.33
CA CYS A 229 -14.41 0.67 15.06
C CYS A 229 -13.24 1.37 14.34
N MET A 230 -13.51 2.11 13.26
CA MET A 230 -12.50 2.85 12.51
C MET A 230 -11.83 3.94 13.35
N GLU A 231 -12.60 4.71 14.12
CA GLU A 231 -12.08 5.74 15.02
C GLU A 231 -11.15 5.13 16.08
N THR A 232 -11.50 3.98 16.62
CA THR A 232 -10.65 3.25 17.58
C THR A 232 -9.34 2.82 16.92
N GLN A 233 -9.38 2.20 15.73
CA GLN A 233 -8.19 1.76 15.02
C GLN A 233 -7.27 2.94 14.62
N ILE A 234 -7.84 4.07 14.22
CA ILE A 234 -7.08 5.29 13.91
C ILE A 234 -6.38 5.81 15.17
N ASN A 235 -7.08 5.88 16.30
CA ASN A 235 -6.49 6.36 17.56
C ASN A 235 -5.35 5.46 18.04
N GLU A 236 -5.53 4.15 18.04
CA GLU A 236 -4.48 3.18 18.36
C GLU A 236 -3.26 3.34 17.46
N PHE A 237 -3.48 3.52 16.15
CA PHE A 237 -2.40 3.76 15.18
C PHE A 237 -1.62 5.05 15.49
N LEU A 238 -2.32 6.14 15.79
CA LEU A 238 -1.71 7.44 16.12
C LEU A 238 -0.93 7.40 17.42
N GLU A 239 -1.43 6.71 18.46
CA GLU A 239 -0.72 6.52 19.72
C GLU A 239 0.61 5.80 19.51
N MET A 240 0.59 4.65 18.79
CA MET A 240 1.80 3.88 18.50
C MET A 240 2.81 4.67 17.64
N THR A 241 2.31 5.48 16.70
CA THR A 241 3.18 6.32 15.86
C THR A 241 3.87 7.40 16.68
N SER A 242 3.17 8.00 17.64
CA SER A 242 3.69 9.03 18.54
C SER A 242 4.79 8.49 19.47
N GLU A 243 4.62 7.28 19.99
CA GLU A 243 5.62 6.61 20.85
C GLU A 243 6.90 6.24 20.08
N LYS A 244 6.78 5.85 18.81
CA LYS A 244 7.93 5.54 17.95
C LYS A 244 8.70 6.78 17.49
N GLY A 245 8.06 7.94 17.39
CA GLY A 245 8.69 9.20 17.04
C GLY A 245 9.50 9.85 18.17
N GLN A 246 9.34 9.38 19.41
CA GLN A 246 10.05 9.89 20.59
C GLN A 246 11.34 9.10 20.94
N LYS A 247 11.67 8.06 20.22
CA LYS A 247 12.89 7.24 20.38
C LYS A 247 13.83 7.42 19.21
#